data_790abc6864203a4e45f3675b0c02962c
#
_entry.id   790abc6864203a4e45f3675b0c02962c
#
_cell.length_a   1.000
_cell.length_b   1.000
_cell.length_c   1.000
_cell.angle_alpha   90.00
_cell.angle_beta   90.00
_cell.angle_gamma   90.00
#
_symmetry.space_group_name_H-M   'P 1'
#
loop_
_entity.id
_entity.type
_entity.pdbx_description
1 polymer ?
#
loop_
_entity_poly.entity_id
_entity_poly.type
_entity_poly.pdbx_seq_one_letter_code
_entity_poly.pdbx_strand_id
1 'polypeptide(L)'
;MKKIALLAFAVLVFASMSFAKTITGTVSDAHCGAKHATPSDAAAHCVEHCVSGGSTYVLVSNGKVYQLDSQDKFKGLGGKSVTVKGSVKGDSITVASVAEKTS
;
A
#
# COMPACT_ATOMS: atom_id res chain seq x y z
N MET A 1 39.61 -11.41 25.31
CA MET A 1 39.73 -10.03 24.90
C MET A 1 39.38 -9.79 23.45
N LYS A 2 39.88 -10.58 22.57
CA LYS A 2 39.64 -10.41 21.15
C LYS A 2 38.24 -10.83 20.74
N LYS A 3 37.55 -11.57 21.57
CA LYS A 3 36.23 -12.11 21.27
C LYS A 3 35.12 -11.08 21.37
N ILE A 4 35.40 -9.97 22.01
CA ILE A 4 34.39 -8.95 22.24
C ILE A 4 33.99 -8.25 20.94
N ALA A 5 34.88 -8.17 20.00
CA ALA A 5 34.61 -7.49 18.72
C ALA A 5 33.56 -8.19 17.87
N LEU A 6 33.40 -9.49 18.05
CA LEU A 6 32.46 -10.26 17.27
C LEU A 6 31.00 -10.04 17.68
N LEU A 7 30.79 -9.72 18.95
CA LEU A 7 29.43 -9.50 19.43
C LEU A 7 28.82 -8.20 18.92
N ALA A 8 29.64 -7.19 18.74
CA ALA A 8 29.16 -5.91 18.24
C ALA A 8 28.66 -6.02 16.81
N PHE A 9 29.23 -6.92 16.06
CA PHE A 9 28.86 -7.08 14.65
C PHE A 9 27.49 -7.68 14.45
N ALA A 10 27.09 -8.58 15.34
CA ALA A 10 25.79 -9.24 15.23
C ALA A 10 24.63 -8.27 15.44
N VAL A 11 24.80 -7.23 16.23
CA VAL A 11 23.75 -6.27 16.52
C VAL A 11 23.40 -5.42 15.30
N LEU A 12 24.34 -5.15 14.46
CA LEU A 12 24.13 -4.31 13.28
C LEU A 12 23.18 -4.95 12.27
N VAL A 13 23.11 -6.26 12.23
CA VAL A 13 22.25 -6.97 11.29
C VAL A 13 20.77 -6.71 11.60
N PHE A 14 20.41 -6.62 12.86
CA PHE A 14 19.03 -6.35 13.24
C PHE A 14 18.62 -4.92 12.92
N ALA A 15 19.53 -3.99 12.98
CA ALA A 15 19.22 -2.60 12.72
C ALA A 15 18.80 -2.35 11.27
N SER A 16 19.14 -3.24 10.37
CA SER A 16 18.80 -3.08 8.94
C SER A 16 17.44 -3.68 8.59
N MET A 17 16.78 -4.35 9.49
CA MET A 17 15.47 -4.93 9.20
C MET A 17 14.41 -3.83 9.13
N SER A 18 13.70 -3.81 8.02
CA SER A 18 12.60 -2.87 7.86
C SER A 18 11.33 -3.43 8.49
N PHE A 19 10.51 -2.54 8.98
CA PHE A 19 9.25 -2.90 9.61
C PHE A 19 8.11 -2.68 8.64
N ALA A 20 7.14 -3.57 8.64
CA ALA A 20 5.92 -3.40 7.91
C ALA A 20 5.11 -2.27 8.54
N LYS A 21 4.50 -1.46 7.71
CA LYS A 21 3.59 -0.41 8.13
C LYS A 21 2.17 -0.80 7.78
N THR A 22 1.22 -0.20 8.50
CA THR A 22 -0.20 -0.38 8.23
C THR A 22 -0.75 0.95 7.75
N ILE A 23 -1.36 0.94 6.57
CA ILE A 23 -1.92 2.16 5.98
C ILE A 23 -3.37 1.89 5.62
N THR A 24 -4.26 2.74 6.09
CA THR A 24 -5.68 2.67 5.74
C THR A 24 -5.98 3.74 4.72
N GLY A 25 -6.67 3.37 3.66
CA GLY A 25 -7.03 4.32 2.62
C GLY A 25 -8.09 3.78 1.68
N THR A 26 -8.31 4.50 0.61
CA THR A 26 -9.29 4.13 -0.43
C THR A 26 -8.54 3.69 -1.67
N VAL A 27 -8.97 2.59 -2.26
CA VAL A 27 -8.38 2.10 -3.51
C VAL A 27 -8.91 2.94 -4.66
N SER A 28 -8.01 3.58 -5.38
CA SER A 28 -8.32 4.40 -6.54
C SER A 28 -7.56 3.84 -7.75
N ASP A 29 -7.57 4.56 -8.84
CA ASP A 29 -6.75 4.25 -10.00
C ASP A 29 -5.78 5.41 -10.28
N ALA A 30 -4.74 5.12 -11.03
CA ALA A 30 -3.70 6.11 -11.31
C ALA A 30 -4.21 7.31 -12.10
N HIS A 31 -5.27 7.11 -12.89
CA HIS A 31 -5.85 8.19 -13.70
C HIS A 31 -6.59 9.22 -12.84
N CYS A 32 -7.41 8.76 -11.92
CA CYS A 32 -8.21 9.64 -11.06
C CYS A 32 -7.50 10.03 -9.76
N GLY A 33 -6.65 9.14 -9.24
CA GLY A 33 -5.88 9.43 -8.04
C GLY A 33 -6.74 9.91 -6.89
N ALA A 34 -6.39 11.06 -6.33
CA ALA A 34 -7.03 11.61 -5.15
C ALA A 34 -8.49 12.02 -5.33
N LYS A 35 -9.03 11.99 -6.54
CA LYS A 35 -10.46 12.24 -6.76
C LYS A 35 -11.33 11.21 -6.06
N HIS A 36 -10.81 10.01 -5.85
CA HIS A 36 -11.51 8.94 -5.14
C HIS A 36 -10.91 8.75 -3.75
N ALA A 37 -10.88 9.81 -2.98
CA ALA A 37 -10.35 9.75 -1.61
C ALA A 37 -11.36 9.16 -0.63
N THR A 38 -12.64 9.11 -1.01
CA THR A 38 -13.71 8.60 -0.17
C THR A 38 -14.36 7.38 -0.82
N PRO A 39 -14.57 6.29 -0.08
CA PRO A 39 -15.22 5.10 -0.64
C PRO A 39 -16.65 5.39 -1.07
N SER A 40 -17.05 4.83 -2.21
CA SER A 40 -18.44 4.93 -2.69
C SER A 40 -18.64 3.94 -3.83
N ASP A 41 -19.91 3.64 -4.13
CA ASP A 41 -20.23 2.80 -5.28
C ASP A 41 -19.86 3.46 -6.60
N ALA A 42 -20.02 4.76 -6.68
CA ALA A 42 -19.62 5.51 -7.87
C ALA A 42 -18.12 5.44 -8.07
N ALA A 43 -17.35 5.55 -7.00
CA ALA A 43 -15.90 5.40 -7.08
C ALA A 43 -15.51 3.98 -7.50
N ALA A 44 -16.21 2.97 -6.98
CA ALA A 44 -15.95 1.58 -7.34
C ALA A 44 -16.12 1.35 -8.83
N HIS A 45 -17.22 1.82 -9.41
CA HIS A 45 -17.44 1.68 -10.84
C HIS A 45 -16.40 2.42 -11.66
N CYS A 46 -16.06 3.63 -11.26
CA CYS A 46 -15.10 4.45 -11.99
C CYS A 46 -13.70 3.82 -11.96
N VAL A 47 -13.26 3.37 -10.80
CA VAL A 47 -11.94 2.76 -10.64
C VAL A 47 -11.83 1.47 -11.45
N GLU A 48 -12.83 0.59 -11.36
CA GLU A 48 -12.78 -0.67 -12.08
C GLU A 48 -12.85 -0.45 -13.59
N HIS A 49 -13.58 0.55 -14.03
CA HIS A 49 -13.62 0.90 -15.44
C HIS A 49 -12.25 1.38 -15.94
N CYS A 50 -11.60 2.26 -15.18
CA CYS A 50 -10.27 2.76 -15.54
C CYS A 50 -9.23 1.66 -15.55
N VAL A 51 -9.28 0.75 -14.58
CA VAL A 51 -8.33 -0.36 -14.49
C VAL A 51 -8.55 -1.32 -15.65
N SER A 52 -9.79 -1.59 -16.05
CA SER A 52 -10.07 -2.41 -17.23
C SER A 52 -9.48 -1.79 -18.51
N GLY A 53 -9.36 -0.47 -18.53
CA GLY A 53 -8.76 0.25 -19.66
C GLY A 53 -7.24 0.37 -19.59
N GLY A 54 -6.60 -0.24 -18.60
CA GLY A 54 -5.14 -0.25 -18.48
C GLY A 54 -4.55 0.56 -17.36
N SER A 55 -5.36 1.26 -16.56
CA SER A 55 -4.85 1.99 -15.41
C SER A 55 -4.49 1.02 -14.29
N THR A 56 -3.64 1.45 -13.36
CA THR A 56 -3.26 0.64 -12.21
C THR A 56 -4.01 1.10 -10.97
N TYR A 57 -4.19 0.17 -10.02
CA TYR A 57 -4.71 0.52 -8.69
C TYR A 57 -3.67 1.31 -7.92
N VAL A 58 -4.15 2.31 -7.19
CA VAL A 58 -3.33 3.08 -6.23
C VAL A 58 -4.10 3.17 -4.92
N LEU A 59 -3.41 3.54 -3.86
CA LEU A 59 -4.04 3.76 -2.56
C LEU A 59 -4.00 5.23 -2.23
N VAL A 60 -5.15 5.80 -1.87
CA VAL A 60 -5.23 7.19 -1.42
C VAL A 60 -5.42 7.19 0.09
N SER A 61 -4.48 7.79 0.79
CA SER A 61 -4.52 7.88 2.25
C SER A 61 -4.06 9.27 2.68
N ASN A 62 -4.89 9.95 3.42
CA ASN A 62 -4.60 11.31 3.91
C ASN A 62 -4.18 12.27 2.78
N GLY A 63 -4.86 12.15 1.65
CA GLY A 63 -4.57 13.00 0.49
C GLY A 63 -3.35 12.60 -0.31
N LYS A 64 -2.63 11.58 0.10
CA LYS A 64 -1.44 11.10 -0.60
C LYS A 64 -1.79 9.87 -1.44
N VAL A 65 -1.27 9.82 -2.65
CA VAL A 65 -1.47 8.72 -3.58
C VAL A 65 -0.25 7.81 -3.55
N TYR A 66 -0.46 6.54 -3.23
CA TYR A 66 0.61 5.54 -3.17
C TYR A 66 0.50 4.58 -4.34
N GLN A 67 1.64 4.31 -4.98
CA GLN A 67 1.75 3.26 -5.97
C GLN A 67 1.79 1.90 -5.27
N LEU A 68 1.19 0.90 -5.90
CA LEU A 68 1.09 -0.45 -5.31
C LEU A 68 1.76 -1.45 -6.23
N ASP A 69 2.62 -2.29 -5.69
CA ASP A 69 3.34 -3.28 -6.50
C ASP A 69 2.53 -4.53 -6.81
N SER A 70 1.60 -4.88 -5.94
CA SER A 70 0.83 -6.14 -6.07
C SER A 70 -0.58 -5.85 -6.55
N GLN A 71 -0.72 -5.54 -7.82
CA GLN A 71 -2.00 -5.17 -8.44
C GLN A 71 -3.08 -6.23 -8.27
N ASP A 72 -2.70 -7.50 -8.33
CA ASP A 72 -3.67 -8.61 -8.23
C ASP A 72 -4.40 -8.64 -6.89
N LYS A 73 -3.77 -8.14 -5.84
CA LYS A 73 -4.39 -8.14 -4.51
C LYS A 73 -5.52 -7.12 -4.39
N PHE A 74 -5.63 -6.21 -5.34
CA PHE A 74 -6.63 -5.13 -5.30
C PHE A 74 -7.79 -5.34 -6.26
N LYS A 75 -7.82 -6.44 -7.00
CA LYS A 75 -8.94 -6.73 -7.90
C LYS A 75 -10.24 -6.77 -7.13
N GLY A 76 -11.23 -6.04 -7.64
CA GLY A 76 -12.53 -5.97 -7.00
C GLY A 76 -12.60 -5.04 -5.79
N LEU A 77 -11.50 -4.40 -5.43
CA LEU A 77 -11.45 -3.50 -4.28
C LEU A 77 -11.50 -2.03 -4.65
N GLY A 78 -11.61 -1.71 -5.93
CA GLY A 78 -11.68 -0.32 -6.39
C GLY A 78 -12.79 0.44 -5.70
N GLY A 79 -12.49 1.64 -5.22
CA GLY A 79 -13.46 2.49 -4.54
C GLY A 79 -13.80 2.05 -3.13
N LYS A 80 -13.11 1.05 -2.59
CA LYS A 80 -13.36 0.54 -1.24
C LYS A 80 -12.29 1.00 -0.27
N SER A 81 -12.66 1.07 1.01
CA SER A 81 -11.72 1.34 2.07
C SER A 81 -11.00 0.06 2.44
N VAL A 82 -9.68 0.13 2.52
CA VAL A 82 -8.85 -1.04 2.81
C VAL A 82 -7.78 -0.70 3.82
N THR A 83 -7.24 -1.73 4.45
CA THR A 83 -6.05 -1.64 5.28
C THR A 83 -4.95 -2.45 4.60
N VAL A 84 -3.86 -1.78 4.29
CA VAL A 84 -2.71 -2.38 3.59
C VAL A 84 -1.56 -2.50 4.56
N LYS A 85 -0.94 -3.68 4.59
CA LYS A 85 0.30 -3.89 5.33
C LYS A 85 1.43 -4.08 4.35
N GLY A 86 2.54 -3.41 4.59
CA GLY A 86 3.68 -3.53 3.70
C GLY A 86 4.78 -2.56 4.07
N SER A 87 5.74 -2.45 3.18
CA SER A 87 6.87 -1.53 3.33
C SER A 87 6.64 -0.31 2.45
N VAL A 88 6.81 0.88 3.02
CA VAL A 88 6.61 2.13 2.30
C VAL A 88 7.95 2.73 1.96
N LYS A 89 8.11 3.11 0.70
CA LYS A 89 9.30 3.81 0.24
C LYS A 89 8.85 4.97 -0.63
N GLY A 90 8.96 6.19 -0.09
CA GLY A 90 8.43 7.37 -0.78
C GLY A 90 6.91 7.27 -0.95
N ASP A 91 6.44 7.24 -2.17
CA ASP A 91 5.02 7.10 -2.50
C ASP A 91 4.70 5.71 -3.05
N SER A 92 5.56 4.72 -2.80
CA SER A 92 5.35 3.35 -3.25
C SER A 92 5.22 2.42 -2.06
N ILE A 93 4.35 1.42 -2.19
CA ILE A 93 4.15 0.40 -1.17
C ILE A 93 4.47 -0.96 -1.76
N THR A 94 5.35 -1.70 -1.09
CA THR A 94 5.54 -3.12 -1.34
C THR A 94 4.53 -3.85 -0.46
N VAL A 95 3.48 -4.37 -1.07
CA VAL A 95 2.32 -4.87 -0.33
C VAL A 95 2.56 -6.29 0.15
N ALA A 96 2.42 -6.49 1.47
CA ALA A 96 2.44 -7.82 2.05
C ALA A 96 1.03 -8.40 2.10
N SER A 97 0.06 -7.59 2.52
CA SER A 97 -1.34 -8.03 2.57
C SER A 97 -2.28 -6.83 2.48
N VAL A 98 -3.50 -7.10 2.09
CA VAL A 98 -4.58 -6.11 2.05
C VAL A 98 -5.86 -6.75 2.56
N ALA A 99 -6.63 -5.99 3.32
CA ALA A 99 -7.93 -6.42 3.80
C ALA A 99 -8.92 -5.29 3.62
N GLU A 100 -10.12 -5.62 3.17
CA GLU A 100 -11.18 -4.64 3.07
C GLU A 100 -11.57 -4.20 4.47
N LYS A 101 -11.67 -2.90 4.67
CA LYS A 101 -12.07 -2.35 5.96
C LYS A 101 -13.58 -2.25 5.99
N THR A 102 -14.20 -3.07 6.80
CA THR A 102 -15.63 -2.98 7.05
C THR A 102 -15.82 -2.19 8.33
N SER A 103 -16.43 -1.07 8.25
CA SER A 103 -16.66 -0.24 9.43
C SER A 103 -17.95 -0.61 10.14
#